data_8f61231333285e2bd1ec7c3313a753fc
#
_entry.id   8f61231333285e2bd1ec7c3313a753fc
#
_cell.length_a   1.000
_cell.length_b   1.000
_cell.length_c   1.000
_cell.angle_alpha   90.00
_cell.angle_beta   90.00
_cell.angle_gamma   90.00
#
_symmetry.space_group_name_H-M   'P 1'
#
loop_
_entity.id
_entity.type
_entity.pdbx_description
1 polymer ?
#
loop_
_entity_poly.entity_id
_entity_poly.type
_entity_poly.pdbx_seq_one_letter_code
_entity_poly.pdbx_strand_id
1 'polypeptide(L)'
;MHIRIGLMTGLALLASCKPAGQPPIIEDNTAQSAVEAEPTATPPAPGTAGGLPDDRTPLEEPSGTIDPKSAEAAGQVVQSFGALIEQKRWAEAEKLWGDPERGHGVSEDFKRHREVHLQIGKPELPEGAAGSIYVSVPVVLYGKRGDGREFSQSGQAILRRVNDVPGSTEAQRRWHIDSMAFLEGE
;
A
#
# COMPACT_ATOMS: atom_id res chain seq x y z
N MET A 1 20.15 -56.96 -20.61
CA MET A 1 20.35 -57.96 -21.65
C MET A 1 20.14 -57.27 -22.99
N HIS A 2 21.25 -57.23 -23.81
CA HIS A 2 21.34 -56.82 -25.22
C HIS A 2 21.14 -55.33 -25.55
N ILE A 3 22.14 -54.44 -25.69
CA ILE A 3 23.24 -54.26 -26.67
C ILE A 3 22.77 -54.36 -28.15
N ARG A 4 22.96 -53.21 -28.85
CA ARG A 4 23.50 -53.04 -30.24
C ARG A 4 23.45 -51.52 -30.57
N ILE A 5 24.52 -50.76 -30.55
CA ILE A 5 25.66 -50.51 -31.46
C ILE A 5 25.25 -50.48 -32.95
N GLY A 6 25.37 -49.28 -33.53
CA GLY A 6 25.31 -49.02 -34.96
C GLY A 6 26.02 -47.71 -35.28
N LEU A 7 27.29 -47.87 -35.63
CA LEU A 7 28.25 -46.88 -36.14
C LEU A 7 28.12 -46.86 -37.67
N MET A 8 28.04 -45.63 -38.28
CA MET A 8 28.63 -45.45 -39.63
C MET A 8 28.85 -43.97 -39.99
N THR A 9 30.03 -43.69 -40.17
CA THR A 9 30.90 -42.76 -40.84
C THR A 9 30.37 -42.20 -42.17
N GLY A 10 30.60 -40.94 -42.45
CA GLY A 10 30.43 -40.31 -43.76
C GLY A 10 31.02 -38.91 -43.82
N LEU A 11 32.29 -38.85 -44.25
CA LEU A 11 33.07 -37.64 -44.46
C LEU A 11 32.79 -37.05 -45.84
N ALA A 12 32.52 -35.79 -46.01
CA ALA A 12 32.77 -35.04 -47.23
C ALA A 12 32.93 -33.54 -46.96
N LEU A 13 34.17 -33.09 -47.14
CA LEU A 13 34.57 -31.68 -47.22
C LEU A 13 34.21 -31.15 -48.62
N LEU A 14 33.59 -29.95 -48.66
CA LEU A 14 33.82 -28.99 -49.75
C LEU A 14 33.74 -27.56 -49.21
N ALA A 15 34.85 -26.89 -49.28
CA ALA A 15 35.00 -25.47 -49.03
C ALA A 15 34.48 -24.68 -50.24
N SER A 16 33.76 -23.61 -49.99
CA SER A 16 33.62 -22.51 -50.96
C SER A 16 33.49 -21.19 -50.25
N CYS A 17 34.27 -20.22 -50.70
CA CYS A 17 34.46 -18.90 -50.17
C CYS A 17 33.29 -17.95 -50.49
N LYS A 18 32.94 -17.14 -49.51
CA LYS A 18 32.58 -15.70 -49.42
C LYS A 18 31.98 -15.00 -50.67
N PRO A 19 30.99 -14.10 -50.47
CA PRO A 19 31.31 -12.72 -50.08
C PRO A 19 30.45 -12.14 -48.91
N ALA A 20 30.96 -11.07 -48.32
CA ALA A 20 30.36 -10.29 -47.26
C ALA A 20 29.02 -9.70 -47.70
N GLY A 21 27.96 -10.05 -47.03
CA GLY A 21 26.64 -9.42 -47.13
C GLY A 21 26.25 -8.88 -45.73
N GLN A 22 25.76 -7.68 -45.72
CA GLN A 22 25.32 -6.91 -44.57
C GLN A 22 24.54 -7.73 -43.54
N PRO A 23 24.67 -7.37 -42.23
CA PRO A 23 23.80 -7.98 -41.21
C PRO A 23 22.33 -7.64 -41.52
N PRO A 24 21.42 -8.57 -41.35
CA PRO A 24 20.00 -8.27 -41.44
C PRO A 24 19.67 -7.28 -40.35
N ILE A 25 19.05 -6.18 -40.75
CA ILE A 25 18.34 -5.28 -39.84
C ILE A 25 17.24 -6.13 -39.23
N ILE A 26 17.43 -6.56 -38.00
CA ILE A 26 16.33 -7.09 -37.19
C ILE A 26 15.46 -5.86 -36.89
N GLU A 27 14.41 -5.69 -37.66
CA GLU A 27 13.29 -4.85 -37.25
C GLU A 27 12.71 -5.54 -36.01
N ASP A 28 13.19 -5.09 -34.85
CA ASP A 28 12.60 -5.39 -33.56
C ASP A 28 11.23 -4.72 -33.50
N ASN A 29 10.26 -5.38 -34.14
CA ASN A 29 8.88 -5.00 -34.08
C ASN A 29 8.28 -5.51 -32.76
N THR A 30 8.93 -5.13 -31.66
CA THR A 30 8.32 -5.16 -30.34
C THR A 30 7.33 -3.98 -30.30
N ALA A 31 6.17 -4.19 -30.94
CA ALA A 31 4.99 -3.45 -30.57
C ALA A 31 4.72 -3.79 -29.10
N GLN A 32 5.40 -3.07 -28.20
CA GLN A 32 4.96 -2.96 -26.83
C GLN A 32 3.53 -2.40 -26.91
N SER A 33 2.55 -3.29 -26.80
CA SER A 33 1.20 -2.88 -26.42
C SER A 33 1.37 -2.12 -25.11
N ALA A 34 1.40 -0.79 -25.22
CA ALA A 34 1.20 0.07 -24.07
C ALA A 34 -0.16 -0.34 -23.51
N VAL A 35 -0.15 -1.12 -22.44
CA VAL A 35 -1.33 -1.30 -21.61
C VAL A 35 -1.63 0.11 -21.13
N GLU A 36 -2.64 0.73 -21.74
CA GLU A 36 -3.19 2.01 -21.32
C GLU A 36 -3.65 1.79 -19.88
N ALA A 37 -2.85 2.27 -18.93
CA ALA A 37 -3.18 2.17 -17.51
C ALA A 37 -4.48 2.96 -17.32
N GLU A 38 -5.52 2.28 -16.85
CA GLU A 38 -6.78 2.95 -16.50
C GLU A 38 -6.45 4.09 -15.52
N PRO A 39 -7.05 5.29 -15.69
CA PRO A 39 -6.76 6.41 -14.80
C PRO A 39 -7.08 6.03 -13.35
N THR A 40 -6.07 6.16 -12.49
CA THR A 40 -6.21 5.97 -11.03
C THR A 40 -7.10 7.07 -10.47
N ALA A 41 -7.96 6.74 -9.51
CA ALA A 41 -8.81 7.72 -8.82
C ALA A 41 -7.94 8.79 -8.15
N THR A 42 -8.38 10.04 -8.21
CA THR A 42 -7.67 11.18 -7.62
C THR A 42 -8.36 11.61 -6.32
N PRO A 43 -7.61 11.79 -5.21
CA PRO A 43 -8.20 12.29 -3.97
C PRO A 43 -8.62 13.75 -4.10
N PRO A 44 -9.61 14.21 -3.30
CA PRO A 44 -9.92 15.62 -3.19
C PRO A 44 -8.70 16.42 -2.73
N ALA A 45 -8.55 17.63 -3.26
CA ALA A 45 -7.45 18.50 -2.86
C ALA A 45 -7.60 18.91 -1.37
N PRO A 46 -6.46 19.05 -0.63
CA PRO A 46 -6.49 19.56 0.74
C PRO A 46 -7.21 20.91 0.84
N GLY A 47 -7.96 21.11 1.91
CA GLY A 47 -8.74 22.33 2.13
C GLY A 47 -10.06 22.42 1.34
N THR A 48 -10.38 21.40 0.54
CA THR A 48 -11.66 21.31 -0.17
C THR A 48 -12.65 20.42 0.59
N ALA A 49 -13.93 20.50 0.23
CA ALA A 49 -14.96 19.63 0.82
C ALA A 49 -14.60 18.15 0.58
N GLY A 50 -14.56 17.36 1.65
CA GLY A 50 -14.20 15.94 1.60
C GLY A 50 -12.68 15.64 1.50
N GLY A 51 -11.83 16.67 1.37
CA GLY A 51 -10.37 16.53 1.41
C GLY A 51 -9.79 16.60 2.83
N LEU A 52 -8.47 16.38 2.92
CA LEU A 52 -7.74 16.57 4.17
C LEU A 52 -7.77 18.05 4.61
N PRO A 53 -7.59 18.36 5.92
CA PRO A 53 -7.33 19.71 6.38
C PRO A 53 -6.15 20.35 5.61
N ASP A 54 -6.28 21.64 5.26
CA ASP A 54 -5.19 22.38 4.60
C ASP A 54 -4.16 22.82 5.65
N ASP A 55 -3.25 21.92 5.99
CA ASP A 55 -2.10 22.23 6.85
C ASP A 55 -0.85 22.39 5.97
N ARG A 56 -0.66 23.60 5.44
CA ARG A 56 0.49 23.96 4.61
C ARG A 56 1.74 24.30 5.39
N THR A 57 1.83 23.90 6.64
CA THR A 57 3.08 24.04 7.40
C THR A 57 4.16 23.25 6.67
N PRO A 58 5.32 23.84 6.34
CA PRO A 58 6.43 23.08 5.77
C PRO A 58 6.74 21.88 6.66
N LEU A 59 6.72 20.68 6.10
CA LEU A 59 7.14 19.49 6.80
C LEU A 59 8.64 19.64 7.08
N GLU A 60 9.03 19.76 8.32
CA GLU A 60 10.42 19.55 8.71
C GLU A 60 10.76 18.09 8.41
N GLU A 61 11.78 17.86 7.59
CA GLU A 61 12.26 16.50 7.36
C GLU A 61 12.66 15.90 8.72
N PRO A 62 12.11 14.73 9.11
CA PRO A 62 12.43 14.13 10.39
C PRO A 62 13.92 13.78 10.40
N SER A 63 14.70 14.58 11.15
CA SER A 63 16.11 14.35 11.36
C SER A 63 16.27 13.42 12.57
N GLY A 64 16.28 12.11 12.33
CA GLY A 64 16.58 11.14 13.38
C GLY A 64 15.62 9.93 13.43
N THR A 65 15.84 9.11 14.45
CA THR A 65 14.97 7.95 14.74
C THR A 65 13.65 8.45 15.33
N ILE A 66 12.52 8.05 14.73
CA ILE A 66 11.19 8.40 15.24
C ILE A 66 10.99 7.77 16.62
N ASP A 67 10.61 8.59 17.61
CA ASP A 67 10.25 8.07 18.94
C ASP A 67 9.04 7.14 18.80
N PRO A 68 9.14 5.87 19.21
CA PRO A 68 8.04 4.92 19.11
C PRO A 68 6.78 5.31 19.92
N LYS A 69 6.86 6.34 20.76
CA LYS A 69 5.73 6.87 21.53
C LYS A 69 5.09 8.11 20.92
N SER A 70 5.70 8.65 19.89
CA SER A 70 5.26 9.91 19.28
C SER A 70 4.00 9.76 18.40
N ALA A 71 3.38 10.88 18.06
CA ALA A 71 2.29 10.95 17.11
C ALA A 71 2.73 10.52 15.69
N GLU A 72 3.97 10.81 15.32
CA GLU A 72 4.55 10.40 14.04
C GLU A 72 4.62 8.88 13.93
N ALA A 73 5.00 8.19 15.03
CA ALA A 73 5.00 6.72 15.06
C ALA A 73 3.58 6.15 14.92
N ALA A 74 2.57 6.80 15.51
CA ALA A 74 1.17 6.46 15.29
C ALA A 74 0.78 6.64 13.82
N GLY A 75 1.15 7.76 13.21
CA GLY A 75 0.91 8.04 11.78
C GLY A 75 1.54 6.99 10.86
N GLN A 76 2.72 6.47 11.18
CA GLN A 76 3.36 5.37 10.42
C GLN A 76 2.54 4.07 10.41
N VAL A 77 1.79 3.78 11.48
CA VAL A 77 0.87 2.63 11.50
C VAL A 77 -0.24 2.82 10.47
N VAL A 78 -0.81 4.03 10.37
CA VAL A 78 -1.83 4.34 9.35
C VAL A 78 -1.24 4.28 7.94
N GLN A 79 -0.02 4.76 7.74
CA GLN A 79 0.68 4.66 6.45
C GLN A 79 0.90 3.19 6.05
N SER A 80 1.33 2.37 6.99
CA SER A 80 1.51 0.93 6.77
C SER A 80 0.17 0.26 6.44
N PHE A 81 -0.91 0.63 7.12
CA PHE A 81 -2.26 0.15 6.84
C PHE A 81 -2.69 0.54 5.42
N GLY A 82 -2.54 1.82 5.05
CA GLY A 82 -2.84 2.32 3.70
C GLY A 82 -2.10 1.53 2.61
N ALA A 83 -0.79 1.36 2.77
CA ALA A 83 0.01 0.59 1.82
C ALA A 83 -0.42 -0.88 1.70
N LEU A 84 -0.84 -1.50 2.80
CA LEU A 84 -1.30 -2.90 2.80
C LEU A 84 -2.65 -3.06 2.12
N ILE A 85 -3.61 -2.15 2.33
CA ILE A 85 -4.92 -2.22 1.66
C ILE A 85 -4.80 -1.98 0.16
N GLU A 86 -3.94 -1.06 -0.29
CA GLU A 86 -3.66 -0.84 -1.71
C GLU A 86 -3.07 -2.09 -2.38
N GLN A 87 -2.21 -2.81 -1.66
CA GLN A 87 -1.65 -4.09 -2.10
C GLN A 87 -2.61 -5.28 -1.92
N LYS A 88 -3.82 -5.05 -1.40
CA LYS A 88 -4.81 -6.09 -1.07
C LYS A 88 -4.30 -7.15 -0.08
N ARG A 89 -3.33 -6.77 0.76
CA ARG A 89 -2.75 -7.62 1.82
C ARG A 89 -3.59 -7.53 3.09
N TRP A 90 -4.86 -7.92 2.99
CA TRP A 90 -5.88 -7.73 4.01
C TRP A 90 -5.51 -8.34 5.36
N ALA A 91 -5.07 -9.58 5.38
CA ALA A 91 -4.70 -10.28 6.62
C ALA A 91 -3.52 -9.64 7.36
N GLU A 92 -2.69 -8.87 6.66
CA GLU A 92 -1.60 -8.12 7.29
C GLU A 92 -2.08 -6.75 7.78
N ALA A 93 -2.97 -6.11 7.02
CA ALA A 93 -3.63 -4.88 7.44
C ALA A 93 -4.44 -5.08 8.73
N GLU A 94 -5.16 -6.18 8.85
CA GLU A 94 -5.94 -6.55 10.05
C GLU A 94 -5.07 -6.67 11.32
N LYS A 95 -3.82 -7.07 11.19
CA LYS A 95 -2.87 -7.17 12.33
C LYS A 95 -2.46 -5.83 12.92
N LEU A 96 -2.68 -4.74 12.21
CA LEU A 96 -2.41 -3.39 12.71
C LEU A 96 -3.52 -2.87 13.64
N TRP A 97 -4.61 -3.60 13.76
CA TRP A 97 -5.72 -3.27 14.65
C TRP A 97 -5.50 -3.84 16.05
N GLY A 98 -5.94 -3.11 17.06
CA GLY A 98 -5.96 -3.59 18.44
C GLY A 98 -7.05 -4.64 18.69
N ASP A 99 -8.11 -4.58 17.91
CA ASP A 99 -9.19 -5.57 17.85
C ASP A 99 -9.23 -6.19 16.44
N PRO A 100 -8.81 -7.45 16.30
CA PRO A 100 -8.78 -8.12 14.99
C PRO A 100 -10.15 -8.24 14.32
N GLU A 101 -11.24 -8.35 15.08
CA GLU A 101 -12.59 -8.47 14.52
C GLU A 101 -13.02 -7.15 13.86
N ARG A 102 -12.69 -6.01 14.48
CA ARG A 102 -12.91 -4.69 13.86
C ARG A 102 -12.08 -4.53 12.58
N GLY A 103 -10.81 -4.91 12.63
CA GLY A 103 -9.92 -4.88 11.47
C GLY A 103 -10.46 -5.73 10.32
N HIS A 104 -10.98 -6.92 10.62
CA HIS A 104 -11.63 -7.78 9.64
C HIS A 104 -12.88 -7.13 9.04
N GLY A 105 -13.75 -6.54 9.86
CA GLY A 105 -14.96 -5.86 9.38
C GLY A 105 -14.63 -4.73 8.39
N VAL A 106 -13.64 -3.89 8.71
CA VAL A 106 -13.20 -2.80 7.81
C VAL A 106 -12.59 -3.36 6.52
N SER A 107 -11.81 -4.43 6.60
CA SER A 107 -11.26 -5.09 5.41
C SER A 107 -12.35 -5.63 4.50
N GLU A 108 -13.41 -6.24 5.04
CA GLU A 108 -14.54 -6.74 4.25
C GLU A 108 -15.30 -5.60 3.54
N ASP A 109 -15.44 -4.44 4.19
CA ASP A 109 -16.05 -3.27 3.54
C ASP A 109 -15.18 -2.74 2.40
N PHE A 110 -13.87 -2.68 2.58
CA PHE A 110 -12.95 -2.20 1.56
C PHE A 110 -12.84 -3.15 0.36
N LYS A 111 -12.93 -4.45 0.56
CA LYS A 111 -12.95 -5.48 -0.51
C LYS A 111 -14.10 -5.32 -1.50
N ARG A 112 -15.16 -4.60 -1.13
CA ARG A 112 -16.29 -4.31 -2.03
C ARG A 112 -15.94 -3.30 -3.12
N HIS A 113 -14.82 -2.59 -2.96
CA HIS A 113 -14.39 -1.59 -3.92
C HIS A 113 -13.44 -2.23 -4.95
N ARG A 114 -13.53 -1.78 -6.19
CA ARG A 114 -12.60 -2.18 -7.25
C ARG A 114 -11.20 -1.65 -6.97
N GLU A 115 -11.15 -0.41 -6.51
CA GLU A 115 -9.95 0.34 -6.21
C GLU A 115 -10.16 1.11 -4.90
N VAL A 116 -9.18 1.06 -4.01
CA VAL A 116 -9.22 1.73 -2.71
C VAL A 116 -7.85 2.28 -2.36
N HIS A 117 -7.84 3.53 -1.95
CA HIS A 117 -6.65 4.26 -1.50
C HIS A 117 -6.96 5.01 -0.21
N LEU A 118 -5.92 5.27 0.57
CA LEU A 118 -6.02 6.04 1.80
C LEU A 118 -5.04 7.22 1.75
N GLN A 119 -5.56 8.44 1.66
CA GLN A 119 -4.76 9.63 1.88
C GLN A 119 -4.71 9.91 3.38
N ILE A 120 -3.53 10.29 3.89
CA ILE A 120 -3.26 10.37 5.32
C ILE A 120 -2.79 11.79 5.63
N GLY A 121 -3.47 12.43 6.57
CA GLY A 121 -3.14 13.75 7.06
C GLY A 121 -2.10 13.71 8.18
N LYS A 122 -1.80 14.88 8.71
CA LYS A 122 -0.89 15.04 9.84
C LYS A 122 -1.54 14.49 11.12
N PRO A 123 -0.85 13.62 11.89
CA PRO A 123 -1.33 13.18 13.18
C PRO A 123 -1.54 14.36 14.13
N GLU A 124 -2.62 14.32 14.89
CA GLU A 124 -2.88 15.29 15.96
C GLU A 124 -1.99 15.06 17.18
N LEU A 125 -2.04 15.98 18.13
CA LEU A 125 -1.29 15.83 19.37
C LEU A 125 -1.81 14.65 20.18
N PRO A 126 -0.91 13.88 20.85
CA PRO A 126 -1.32 12.75 21.67
C PRO A 126 -2.17 13.19 22.86
N GLU A 127 -3.24 12.45 23.11
CA GLU A 127 -4.13 12.65 24.25
C GLU A 127 -4.10 11.44 25.20
N GLY A 128 -3.97 11.71 26.50
CA GLY A 128 -3.96 10.67 27.52
C GLY A 128 -5.34 10.39 28.09
N ALA A 129 -5.77 9.13 28.15
CA ALA A 129 -7.01 8.74 28.80
C ALA A 129 -6.90 7.32 29.42
N ALA A 130 -7.29 7.16 30.67
CA ALA A 130 -7.45 5.89 31.36
C ALA A 130 -6.27 4.89 31.17
N GLY A 131 -5.05 5.38 31.33
CA GLY A 131 -3.83 4.54 31.23
C GLY A 131 -3.40 4.21 29.78
N SER A 132 -3.98 4.87 28.82
CA SER A 132 -3.62 4.79 27.40
C SER A 132 -3.33 6.17 26.81
N ILE A 133 -2.68 6.19 25.68
CA ILE A 133 -2.47 7.38 24.86
C ILE A 133 -3.20 7.14 23.54
N TYR A 134 -3.84 8.17 23.06
CA TYR A 134 -4.57 8.17 21.79
C TYR A 134 -4.00 9.23 20.85
N VAL A 135 -4.03 8.97 19.57
CA VAL A 135 -3.69 9.90 18.50
C VAL A 135 -4.77 9.81 17.42
N SER A 136 -5.30 10.94 17.03
CA SER A 136 -6.22 11.06 15.91
C SER A 136 -5.41 11.40 14.64
N VAL A 137 -5.73 10.74 13.54
CA VAL A 137 -5.10 10.97 12.23
C VAL A 137 -6.20 11.20 11.20
N PRO A 138 -6.31 12.40 10.62
CA PRO A 138 -7.25 12.66 9.54
C PRO A 138 -6.92 11.78 8.32
N VAL A 139 -7.94 11.22 7.72
CA VAL A 139 -7.79 10.36 6.53
C VAL A 139 -8.86 10.67 5.49
N VAL A 140 -8.55 10.37 4.23
CA VAL A 140 -9.53 10.32 3.15
C VAL A 140 -9.44 8.97 2.48
N LEU A 141 -10.54 8.23 2.51
CA LEU A 141 -10.70 6.99 1.75
C LEU A 141 -11.26 7.36 0.37
N TYR A 142 -10.60 6.95 -0.70
CA TYR A 142 -11.04 7.26 -2.06
C TYR A 142 -10.72 6.10 -3.01
N GLY A 143 -11.36 6.10 -4.17
CA GLY A 143 -11.14 5.04 -5.15
C GLY A 143 -12.32 4.86 -6.09
N LYS A 144 -12.52 3.62 -6.52
CA LYS A 144 -13.63 3.24 -7.43
C LYS A 144 -14.48 2.13 -6.80
N ARG A 145 -15.78 2.33 -6.81
CA ARG A 145 -16.77 1.31 -6.42
C ARG A 145 -16.77 0.13 -7.41
N GLY A 146 -17.41 -0.96 -7.07
CA GLY A 146 -17.55 -2.13 -7.95
C GLY A 146 -18.17 -1.82 -9.31
N ASP A 147 -19.02 -0.80 -9.40
CA ASP A 147 -19.66 -0.29 -10.62
C ASP A 147 -18.78 0.70 -11.42
N GLY A 148 -17.56 0.97 -10.95
CA GLY A 148 -16.60 1.87 -11.59
C GLY A 148 -16.76 3.35 -11.23
N ARG A 149 -17.79 3.75 -10.47
CA ARG A 149 -17.95 5.14 -10.03
C ARG A 149 -16.90 5.48 -8.97
N GLU A 150 -16.35 6.66 -9.08
CA GLU A 150 -15.43 7.19 -8.05
C GLU A 150 -16.18 7.50 -6.75
N PHE A 151 -15.46 7.41 -5.65
CA PHE A 151 -15.94 7.82 -4.35
C PHE A 151 -14.82 8.47 -3.55
N SER A 152 -15.20 9.31 -2.60
CA SER A 152 -14.29 9.90 -1.61
C SER A 152 -15.05 10.11 -0.31
N GLN A 153 -14.42 9.76 0.82
CA GLN A 153 -14.98 9.90 2.15
C GLN A 153 -13.89 10.39 3.09
N SER A 154 -14.08 11.55 3.68
CA SER A 154 -13.22 12.04 4.77
C SER A 154 -13.53 11.30 6.07
N GLY A 155 -12.54 11.18 6.93
CA GLY A 155 -12.69 10.47 8.19
C GLY A 155 -11.51 10.63 9.11
N GLN A 156 -11.50 9.85 10.16
CA GLN A 156 -10.41 9.80 11.13
C GLN A 156 -10.07 8.38 11.50
N ALA A 157 -8.77 8.11 11.64
CA ALA A 157 -8.24 6.92 12.28
C ALA A 157 -7.81 7.29 13.70
N ILE A 158 -8.33 6.58 14.69
CA ILE A 158 -7.92 6.71 16.10
C ILE A 158 -6.94 5.60 16.41
N LEU A 159 -5.74 5.98 16.81
CA LEU A 159 -4.72 5.05 17.26
C LEU A 159 -4.60 5.07 18.76
N ARG A 160 -4.26 3.92 19.32
CA ARG A 160 -4.11 3.72 20.74
C ARG A 160 -2.84 2.96 21.06
N ARG A 161 -2.21 3.32 22.17
CA ARG A 161 -1.21 2.50 22.87
C ARG A 161 -1.46 2.56 24.37
N VAL A 162 -1.12 1.51 25.09
CA VAL A 162 -1.15 1.52 26.57
C VAL A 162 0.14 2.17 27.09
N ASN A 163 0.04 2.88 28.21
CA ASN A 163 1.18 3.46 28.89
C ASN A 163 2.16 2.38 29.37
N ASP A 164 3.42 2.78 29.56
CA ASP A 164 4.48 1.91 30.07
C ASP A 164 4.32 1.77 31.60
N VAL A 165 3.31 1.04 32.03
CA VAL A 165 3.00 0.79 33.45
C VAL A 165 3.17 -0.70 33.78
N PRO A 166 3.43 -1.03 35.06
CA PRO A 166 3.49 -2.43 35.49
C PRO A 166 2.21 -3.19 35.07
N GLY A 167 2.41 -4.38 34.51
CA GLY A 167 1.30 -5.23 34.01
C GLY A 167 0.91 -5.03 32.55
N SER A 168 1.36 -3.93 31.88
CA SER A 168 1.16 -3.79 30.44
C SER A 168 2.17 -4.66 29.67
N THR A 169 1.71 -5.28 28.58
CA THR A 169 2.54 -6.08 27.68
C THR A 169 3.24 -5.20 26.63
N GLU A 170 4.33 -5.70 26.04
CA GLU A 170 5.00 -5.01 24.95
C GLU A 170 4.05 -4.80 23.73
N ALA A 171 3.20 -5.76 23.41
CA ALA A 171 2.22 -5.62 22.34
C ALA A 171 1.25 -4.47 22.61
N GLN A 172 0.76 -4.33 23.83
CA GLN A 172 -0.16 -3.23 24.20
C GLN A 172 0.51 -1.85 24.17
N ARG A 173 1.83 -1.78 24.36
CA ARG A 173 2.62 -0.53 24.32
C ARG A 173 2.94 -0.06 22.91
N ARG A 174 2.70 -0.86 21.88
CA ARG A 174 2.82 -0.44 20.47
C ARG A 174 1.56 0.29 20.04
N TRP A 175 1.71 1.18 19.08
CA TRP A 175 0.58 1.80 18.43
C TRP A 175 -0.20 0.78 17.60
N HIS A 176 -1.51 0.82 17.68
CA HIS A 176 -2.44 0.05 16.85
C HIS A 176 -3.67 0.89 16.56
N ILE A 177 -4.36 0.57 15.47
CA ILE A 177 -5.61 1.22 15.10
C ILE A 177 -6.68 0.73 16.08
N ASP A 178 -7.30 1.65 16.82
CA ASP A 178 -8.40 1.38 17.74
C ASP A 178 -9.74 1.46 17.01
N SER A 179 -9.90 2.51 16.20
CA SER A 179 -11.09 2.71 15.38
C SER A 179 -10.78 3.53 14.13
N MET A 180 -11.66 3.40 13.14
CA MET A 180 -11.64 4.22 11.93
C MET A 180 -13.08 4.56 11.58
N ALA A 181 -13.37 5.83 11.38
CA ALA A 181 -14.70 6.30 11.04
C ALA A 181 -14.62 7.23 9.82
N PHE A 182 -15.51 7.01 8.88
CA PHE A 182 -15.66 7.86 7.69
C PHE A 182 -16.99 8.57 7.73
N LEU A 183 -16.99 9.83 7.32
CA LEU A 183 -18.23 10.60 7.12
C LEU A 183 -18.90 10.07 5.85
N GLU A 184 -20.21 9.88 5.90
CA GLU A 184 -20.95 9.56 4.68
C GLU A 184 -20.82 10.76 3.73
N GLY A 185 -20.26 10.51 2.54
CA GLY A 185 -20.19 11.52 1.49
C GLY A 185 -21.59 11.75 0.91
N GLU A 186 -21.96 13.02 0.76
CA GLU A 186 -23.19 13.41 0.04
C GLU A 186 -23.15 12.98 -1.43
#